data_b219c904df06e6c1bbd0dd8f02c97c48
#
_entry.id   b219c904df06e6c1bbd0dd8f02c97c48
#
_cell.length_a   1.000
_cell.length_b   1.000
_cell.length_c   1.000
_cell.angle_alpha   90.00
_cell.angle_beta   90.00
_cell.angle_gamma   90.00
#
_symmetry.space_group_name_H-M   'P 1'
#
loop_
_entity.id
_entity.type
_entity.pdbx_description
1 polymer ?
#
loop_
_entity_poly.entity_id
_entity_poly.type
_entity_poly.pdbx_seq_one_letter_code
_entity_poly.pdbx_strand_id
1 'polypeptide(L)'
;MAALTLGISLLGSCGVYKKFEMPQDESSVVSDYVEAQKVEVDSAAFGNLCWQEVFTDPVLVDLINKALENNVNLQNAKLNVDIAQAQLKGAKLSYLPSLALAPNGAYSSFAGSDFIGTYQIPLSVSWEIDIFGKLLNNKRSAKATVEQTKAYNQAVRSQIIGGVANCYYAIATIERQIELNKETAKLWAESIEVMKNLKLDGRINEAAIVQSTASYYNLLASITDLEVALNETHNTMSLLLNVMPQKWEVSSQAQLAMPNIVREGVPMVELAVRPDVRAAEFDLAKAYYATNLARAAFYPNLVISANGGFTNNSGSVIINPGDWFVQLAGSLTAPIFSRGKNIANLKAAKAAQEQAMNNFEYSLLNASAEVSDAMMICQKSDEKVNLLNNQIDNLEKSVEYTQELLQLGTSTYLEVLTAQQNLLAAQMSQLACEHTKTQAVINLYQSLGGGR
;
A
#
# COMPACT_ATOMS: atom_id res chain seq x y z
N MET A 1 -25.77 -11.43 53.83
CA MET A 1 -26.14 -12.13 52.56
C MET A 1 -26.79 -11.21 51.56
N ALA A 2 -27.63 -10.23 51.89
CA ALA A 2 -28.23 -9.31 50.92
C ALA A 2 -27.24 -8.42 50.15
N ALA A 3 -26.09 -8.04 50.74
CA ALA A 3 -25.04 -7.26 50.09
C ALA A 3 -24.23 -8.05 49.06
N LEU A 4 -24.14 -9.38 49.20
CA LEU A 4 -23.42 -10.23 48.25
C LEU A 4 -24.26 -10.51 47.00
N THR A 5 -25.58 -10.56 47.12
CA THR A 5 -26.50 -10.78 45.98
C THR A 5 -26.66 -9.51 45.13
N LEU A 6 -26.52 -8.32 45.69
CA LEU A 6 -26.53 -7.07 44.91
C LEU A 6 -25.23 -6.91 44.08
N GLY A 7 -24.11 -7.45 44.57
CA GLY A 7 -22.82 -7.43 43.84
C GLY A 7 -22.78 -8.33 42.62
N ILE A 8 -23.52 -9.43 42.62
CA ILE A 8 -23.52 -10.41 41.50
C ILE A 8 -24.42 -9.96 40.36
N SER A 9 -25.49 -9.22 40.64
CA SER A 9 -26.33 -8.65 39.56
C SER A 9 -25.72 -7.45 38.82
N LEU A 10 -24.67 -6.84 39.36
CA LEU A 10 -23.89 -5.78 38.67
C LEU A 10 -22.80 -6.33 37.76
N LEU A 11 -22.44 -7.60 37.85
CA LEU A 11 -21.44 -8.26 36.98
C LEU A 11 -22.01 -8.67 35.61
N GLY A 12 -23.33 -8.58 35.44
CA GLY A 12 -23.97 -8.68 34.13
C GLY A 12 -23.93 -7.36 33.35
N SER A 13 -22.81 -6.63 33.37
CA SER A 13 -22.59 -5.45 32.52
C SER A 13 -22.62 -5.89 31.07
N CYS A 14 -23.81 -5.99 30.51
CA CYS A 14 -24.02 -5.89 29.06
C CYS A 14 -23.25 -4.66 28.60
N GLY A 15 -22.28 -4.87 27.70
CA GLY A 15 -21.35 -3.84 27.29
C GLY A 15 -22.06 -2.52 27.01
N VAL A 16 -21.71 -1.46 27.78
CA VAL A 16 -22.27 -0.10 27.67
C VAL A 16 -22.15 0.42 26.23
N TYR A 17 -21.22 -0.18 25.45
CA TYR A 17 -20.99 0.15 24.07
C TYR A 17 -21.12 -1.09 23.17
N LYS A 18 -21.89 -0.97 22.09
CA LYS A 18 -22.01 -1.99 21.04
C LYS A 18 -20.65 -2.23 20.36
N LYS A 19 -20.52 -3.39 19.74
CA LYS A 19 -19.46 -3.63 18.77
C LYS A 19 -19.66 -2.72 17.55
N PHE A 20 -18.59 -2.34 16.89
CA PHE A 20 -18.68 -1.60 15.63
C PHE A 20 -19.47 -2.42 14.60
N GLU A 21 -20.43 -1.80 14.00
CA GLU A 21 -21.18 -2.27 12.85
C GLU A 21 -21.20 -1.14 11.84
N MET A 22 -21.04 -1.46 10.57
CA MET A 22 -21.03 -0.46 9.51
C MET A 22 -22.40 0.22 9.43
N PRO A 23 -22.48 1.56 9.43
CA PRO A 23 -23.75 2.27 9.24
C PRO A 23 -24.35 1.96 7.87
N GLN A 24 -25.62 1.61 7.80
CA GLN A 24 -26.29 1.25 6.55
C GLN A 24 -27.04 2.42 5.88
N ASP A 25 -27.25 3.51 6.62
CA ASP A 25 -28.17 4.57 6.21
C ASP A 25 -27.46 5.86 5.74
N GLU A 26 -26.11 5.88 5.63
CA GLU A 26 -25.39 7.13 5.35
C GLU A 26 -25.21 7.42 3.85
N SER A 27 -24.97 6.40 3.02
CA SER A 27 -24.91 6.56 1.57
C SER A 27 -25.24 5.26 0.82
N SER A 28 -25.67 5.38 -0.45
CA SER A 28 -25.93 4.20 -1.30
C SER A 28 -24.69 3.34 -1.49
N VAL A 29 -23.51 3.94 -1.62
CA VAL A 29 -22.23 3.25 -1.82
C VAL A 29 -21.87 2.39 -0.62
N VAL A 30 -22.10 2.88 0.62
CA VAL A 30 -21.87 2.11 1.84
C VAL A 30 -22.88 0.98 1.98
N SER A 31 -24.13 1.23 1.63
CA SER A 31 -25.17 0.17 1.61
C SER A 31 -24.81 -0.96 0.65
N ASP A 32 -24.39 -0.63 -0.57
CA ASP A 32 -23.94 -1.59 -1.57
C ASP A 32 -22.73 -2.38 -1.10
N TYR A 33 -21.78 -1.74 -0.41
CA TYR A 33 -20.62 -2.39 0.20
C TYR A 33 -21.03 -3.41 1.27
N VAL A 34 -21.95 -3.06 2.17
CA VAL A 34 -22.43 -3.95 3.23
C VAL A 34 -23.19 -5.16 2.65
N GLU A 35 -23.93 -4.96 1.57
CA GLU A 35 -24.58 -6.06 0.86
C GLU A 35 -23.56 -6.96 0.14
N ALA A 36 -22.56 -6.37 -0.49
CA ALA A 36 -21.48 -7.07 -1.16
C ALA A 36 -20.70 -8.00 -0.22
N GLN A 37 -20.49 -7.58 1.03
CA GLN A 37 -19.82 -8.43 2.04
C GLN A 37 -20.58 -9.72 2.38
N LYS A 38 -21.87 -9.81 2.07
CA LYS A 38 -22.70 -11.00 2.32
C LYS A 38 -22.66 -12.00 1.17
N VAL A 39 -22.14 -11.60 0.01
CA VAL A 39 -22.03 -12.44 -1.19
C VAL A 39 -20.70 -13.19 -1.15
N GLU A 40 -20.71 -14.46 -1.52
CA GLU A 40 -19.47 -15.23 -1.67
C GLU A 40 -18.67 -14.70 -2.87
N VAL A 41 -17.37 -14.50 -2.63
CA VAL A 41 -16.43 -14.02 -3.64
C VAL A 41 -16.16 -15.13 -4.64
N ASP A 42 -16.36 -14.88 -5.93
CA ASP A 42 -16.03 -15.84 -6.98
C ASP A 42 -14.51 -16.06 -7.04
N SER A 43 -14.06 -17.27 -6.76
CA SER A 43 -12.63 -17.63 -6.82
C SER A 43 -12.06 -17.61 -8.24
N ALA A 44 -12.89 -17.68 -9.27
CA ALA A 44 -12.48 -17.63 -10.67
C ALA A 44 -12.39 -16.20 -11.22
N ALA A 45 -12.85 -15.18 -10.46
CA ALA A 45 -12.70 -13.80 -10.87
C ALA A 45 -11.23 -13.39 -10.92
N PHE A 46 -10.86 -12.57 -11.92
CA PHE A 46 -9.46 -12.22 -12.23
C PHE A 46 -8.68 -11.66 -11.03
N GLY A 47 -9.30 -10.82 -10.20
CA GLY A 47 -8.69 -10.28 -8.98
C GLY A 47 -8.44 -11.31 -7.87
N ASN A 48 -9.09 -12.48 -7.95
CA ASN A 48 -8.97 -13.56 -6.95
C ASN A 48 -8.00 -14.67 -7.36
N LEU A 49 -7.53 -14.65 -8.62
CA LEU A 49 -6.52 -15.59 -9.09
C LEU A 49 -5.22 -15.43 -8.31
N CYS A 50 -4.54 -16.54 -8.07
CA CYS A 50 -3.19 -16.49 -7.56
C CYS A 50 -2.28 -15.75 -8.56
N TRP A 51 -1.35 -14.95 -8.07
CA TRP A 51 -0.46 -14.19 -8.95
C TRP A 51 0.37 -15.09 -9.88
N GLN A 52 0.66 -16.34 -9.49
CA GLN A 52 1.33 -17.34 -10.33
C GLN A 52 0.46 -17.82 -11.52
N GLU A 53 -0.86 -17.66 -11.43
CA GLU A 53 -1.77 -17.97 -12.54
C GLU A 53 -1.85 -16.81 -13.53
N VAL A 54 -1.62 -15.58 -13.05
CA VAL A 54 -1.59 -14.36 -13.87
C VAL A 54 -0.23 -14.20 -14.55
N PHE A 55 0.86 -14.37 -13.78
CA PHE A 55 2.24 -14.23 -14.25
C PHE A 55 2.86 -15.61 -14.43
N THR A 56 2.86 -16.10 -15.68
CA THR A 56 3.28 -17.47 -16.02
C THR A 56 4.73 -17.58 -16.48
N ASP A 57 5.42 -16.45 -16.75
CA ASP A 57 6.83 -16.44 -17.15
C ASP A 57 7.71 -16.90 -15.98
N PRO A 58 8.52 -17.98 -16.15
CA PRO A 58 9.32 -18.53 -15.05
C PRO A 58 10.36 -17.56 -14.49
N VAL A 59 10.92 -16.69 -15.34
CA VAL A 59 11.90 -15.68 -14.92
C VAL A 59 11.22 -14.62 -14.05
N LEU A 60 10.04 -14.14 -14.48
CA LEU A 60 9.26 -13.20 -13.71
C LEU A 60 8.82 -13.78 -12.37
N VAL A 61 8.35 -15.03 -12.35
CA VAL A 61 7.94 -15.74 -11.14
C VAL A 61 9.11 -15.84 -10.14
N ASP A 62 10.31 -16.14 -10.60
CA ASP A 62 11.51 -16.18 -9.73
C ASP A 62 11.85 -14.80 -9.16
N LEU A 63 11.78 -13.75 -9.99
CA LEU A 63 12.02 -12.38 -9.55
C LEU A 63 10.97 -11.90 -8.50
N ILE A 64 9.71 -12.21 -8.72
CA ILE A 64 8.64 -11.90 -7.75
C ILE A 64 8.89 -12.62 -6.42
N ASN A 65 9.23 -13.92 -6.44
CA ASN A 65 9.54 -14.67 -5.22
C ASN A 65 10.72 -14.05 -4.46
N LYS A 66 11.81 -13.73 -5.15
CA LYS A 66 12.97 -13.06 -4.54
C LYS A 66 12.59 -11.70 -3.93
N ALA A 67 11.74 -10.92 -4.60
CA ALA A 67 11.27 -9.66 -4.06
C ALA A 67 10.41 -9.85 -2.81
N LEU A 68 9.49 -10.83 -2.80
CA LEU A 68 8.64 -11.13 -1.65
C LEU A 68 9.43 -11.64 -0.42
N GLU A 69 10.59 -12.23 -0.64
CA GLU A 69 11.50 -12.68 0.43
C GLU A 69 12.36 -11.53 0.96
N ASN A 70 12.91 -10.69 0.09
CA ASN A 70 13.99 -9.77 0.44
C ASN A 70 13.55 -8.30 0.56
N ASN A 71 12.39 -7.91 0.05
CA ASN A 71 11.98 -6.52 -0.02
C ASN A 71 11.80 -5.91 1.39
N VAL A 72 12.49 -4.80 1.65
CA VAL A 72 12.52 -4.11 2.95
C VAL A 72 11.14 -3.58 3.34
N ASN A 73 10.36 -3.06 2.38
CA ASN A 73 9.03 -2.52 2.67
C ASN A 73 8.08 -3.63 3.14
N LEU A 74 8.16 -4.82 2.55
CA LEU A 74 7.34 -5.97 2.97
C LEU A 74 7.79 -6.50 4.34
N GLN A 75 9.09 -6.54 4.60
CA GLN A 75 9.61 -6.91 5.92
C GLN A 75 9.14 -5.93 7.00
N ASN A 76 9.22 -4.62 6.73
CA ASN A 76 8.71 -3.59 7.63
C ASN A 76 7.19 -3.69 7.82
N ALA A 77 6.43 -4.00 6.77
CA ALA A 77 4.98 -4.21 6.88
C ALA A 77 4.64 -5.43 7.78
N LYS A 78 5.41 -6.52 7.71
CA LYS A 78 5.29 -7.67 8.62
C LYS A 78 5.61 -7.28 10.06
N LEU A 79 6.70 -6.53 10.30
CA LEU A 79 7.06 -6.03 11.62
C LEU A 79 5.98 -5.09 12.21
N ASN A 80 5.32 -4.28 11.37
CA ASN A 80 4.20 -3.45 11.82
C ASN A 80 3.02 -4.31 12.31
N VAL A 81 2.76 -5.45 11.70
CA VAL A 81 1.75 -6.41 12.19
C VAL A 81 2.17 -6.96 13.56
N ASP A 82 3.45 -7.31 13.74
CA ASP A 82 3.97 -7.81 15.03
C ASP A 82 3.87 -6.74 16.12
N ILE A 83 4.20 -5.48 15.81
CA ILE A 83 4.02 -4.34 16.72
C ILE A 83 2.54 -4.21 17.14
N ALA A 84 1.61 -4.25 16.18
CA ALA A 84 0.19 -4.16 16.47
C ALA A 84 -0.31 -5.35 17.32
N GLN A 85 0.18 -6.57 17.07
CA GLN A 85 -0.13 -7.75 17.88
C GLN A 85 0.41 -7.62 19.31
N ALA A 86 1.63 -7.09 19.49
CA ALA A 86 2.19 -6.82 20.81
C ALA A 86 1.35 -5.79 21.59
N GLN A 87 0.89 -4.71 20.91
CA GLN A 87 -0.03 -3.72 21.49
C GLN A 87 -1.38 -4.33 21.88
N LEU A 88 -1.94 -5.20 21.02
CA LEU A 88 -3.17 -5.95 21.36
C LEU A 88 -2.97 -6.87 22.56
N LYS A 89 -1.81 -7.53 22.67
CA LYS A 89 -1.46 -8.34 23.84
C LYS A 89 -1.40 -7.46 25.10
N GLY A 90 -0.77 -6.29 25.03
CA GLY A 90 -0.77 -5.30 26.11
C GLY A 90 -2.19 -4.86 26.52
N ALA A 91 -3.06 -4.55 25.52
CA ALA A 91 -4.45 -4.20 25.78
C ALA A 91 -5.29 -5.36 26.36
N LYS A 92 -4.95 -6.60 26.08
CA LYS A 92 -5.56 -7.79 26.73
C LYS A 92 -5.08 -7.95 28.17
N LEU A 93 -3.78 -7.73 28.40
CA LEU A 93 -3.17 -7.87 29.73
C LEU A 93 -3.56 -6.74 30.68
N SER A 94 -4.03 -5.59 30.18
CA SER A 94 -4.52 -4.48 31.02
C SER A 94 -5.77 -4.82 31.85
N TYR A 95 -6.43 -5.97 31.58
CA TYR A 95 -7.46 -6.53 32.45
C TYR A 95 -6.90 -7.23 33.71
N LEU A 96 -5.61 -7.50 33.74
CA LEU A 96 -4.95 -8.10 34.91
C LEU A 96 -4.45 -7.01 35.86
N PRO A 97 -4.36 -7.29 37.17
CA PRO A 97 -3.74 -6.38 38.09
C PRO A 97 -2.27 -6.14 37.76
N SER A 98 -1.81 -4.91 37.89
CA SER A 98 -0.39 -4.55 37.85
C SER A 98 0.25 -4.79 39.22
N LEU A 99 1.51 -5.23 39.22
CA LEU A 99 2.31 -5.44 40.40
C LEU A 99 3.58 -4.59 40.30
N ALA A 100 3.85 -3.79 41.34
CA ALA A 100 5.03 -2.94 41.39
C ALA A 100 5.67 -2.96 42.80
N LEU A 101 6.98 -2.98 42.83
CA LEU A 101 7.78 -2.74 44.03
C LEU A 101 8.29 -1.30 43.96
N ALA A 102 7.86 -0.45 44.93
CA ALA A 102 8.16 0.97 44.89
C ALA A 102 8.78 1.47 46.21
N PRO A 103 10.03 1.09 46.53
CA PRO A 103 10.70 1.56 47.73
C PRO A 103 10.75 3.10 47.73
N ASN A 104 10.37 3.70 48.85
CA ASN A 104 10.46 5.13 49.05
C ASN A 104 10.96 5.45 50.46
N GLY A 105 11.54 6.61 50.62
CA GLY A 105 11.98 7.12 51.90
C GLY A 105 11.95 8.66 51.90
N ALA A 106 11.72 9.23 53.06
CA ALA A 106 11.71 10.67 53.26
C ALA A 106 12.45 11.05 54.51
N TYR A 107 13.15 12.18 54.47
CA TYR A 107 13.65 12.89 55.64
C TYR A 107 12.79 14.14 55.82
N SER A 108 12.16 14.26 57.00
CA SER A 108 11.30 15.41 57.31
C SER A 108 11.60 15.95 58.70
N SER A 109 11.52 17.25 58.83
CA SER A 109 11.59 17.97 60.11
C SER A 109 10.41 18.94 60.15
N PHE A 110 9.70 18.99 61.27
CA PHE A 110 8.59 19.91 61.49
C PHE A 110 8.92 20.86 62.69
N ALA A 111 8.71 22.16 62.48
CA ALA A 111 8.84 23.19 63.49
C ALA A 111 10.22 23.22 64.21
N GLY A 112 11.30 22.89 63.53
CA GLY A 112 12.64 22.87 64.08
C GLY A 112 13.00 21.65 64.95
N SER A 113 12.14 20.60 64.86
CA SER A 113 12.50 19.28 65.44
C SER A 113 13.61 18.58 64.65
N ASP A 114 14.22 17.57 65.26
CA ASP A 114 15.22 16.74 64.58
C ASP A 114 14.62 16.09 63.33
N PHE A 115 15.48 15.88 62.32
CA PHE A 115 15.11 15.19 61.11
C PHE A 115 14.74 13.73 61.39
N ILE A 116 13.55 13.31 61.01
CA ILE A 116 13.08 11.93 61.09
C ILE A 116 13.16 11.31 59.71
N GLY A 117 13.93 10.22 59.59
CA GLY A 117 13.98 9.40 58.39
C GLY A 117 12.90 8.31 58.42
N THR A 118 12.10 8.28 57.41
CA THR A 118 11.12 7.20 57.21
C THR A 118 11.43 6.47 55.90
N TYR A 119 11.23 5.16 55.88
CA TYR A 119 11.26 4.37 54.66
C TYR A 119 10.07 3.43 54.57
N GLN A 120 9.73 3.08 53.35
CA GLN A 120 8.73 2.04 53.02
C GLN A 120 9.22 1.21 51.82
N ILE A 121 8.99 -0.08 51.91
CA ILE A 121 9.24 -1.03 50.81
C ILE A 121 7.92 -1.72 50.49
N PRO A 122 6.98 -1.03 49.80
CA PRO A 122 5.68 -1.59 49.49
C PRO A 122 5.73 -2.41 48.21
N LEU A 123 5.12 -3.58 48.23
CA LEU A 123 4.64 -4.29 47.08
C LEU A 123 3.20 -3.82 46.81
N SER A 124 3.02 -3.12 45.69
CA SER A 124 1.75 -2.50 45.32
C SER A 124 1.07 -3.31 44.22
N VAL A 125 -0.17 -3.66 44.39
CA VAL A 125 -1.07 -4.24 43.41
C VAL A 125 -2.11 -3.18 43.03
N SER A 126 -2.34 -2.96 41.73
CA SER A 126 -3.39 -2.07 41.26
C SER A 126 -4.18 -2.73 40.15
N TRP A 127 -5.49 -2.74 40.28
CA TRP A 127 -6.41 -3.37 39.35
C TRP A 127 -7.56 -2.42 38.98
N GLU A 128 -7.62 -2.06 37.70
CA GLU A 128 -8.72 -1.26 37.13
C GLU A 128 -9.87 -2.19 36.73
N ILE A 129 -11.05 -1.99 37.29
CA ILE A 129 -12.25 -2.75 36.95
C ILE A 129 -12.99 -2.02 35.82
N ASP A 130 -13.17 -2.68 34.68
CA ASP A 130 -13.79 -2.11 33.49
C ASP A 130 -15.33 -2.11 33.56
N ILE A 131 -15.91 -1.25 34.40
CA ILE A 131 -17.38 -1.12 34.55
C ILE A 131 -17.98 -0.43 33.32
N PHE A 132 -17.29 0.60 32.78
CA PHE A 132 -17.80 1.46 31.73
C PHE A 132 -17.16 1.21 30.36
N GLY A 133 -16.55 0.06 30.14
CA GLY A 133 -16.05 -0.39 28.84
C GLY A 133 -14.85 0.39 28.29
N LYS A 134 -14.05 1.05 29.13
CA LYS A 134 -12.83 1.73 28.76
C LYS A 134 -11.78 0.73 28.25
N LEU A 135 -11.48 -0.31 29.03
CA LEU A 135 -10.54 -1.37 28.65
C LEU A 135 -11.07 -2.18 27.46
N LEU A 136 -12.40 -2.42 27.43
CA LEU A 136 -13.05 -3.12 26.31
C LEU A 136 -12.87 -2.36 24.99
N ASN A 137 -13.13 -1.07 24.94
CA ASN A 137 -12.98 -0.28 23.74
C ASN A 137 -11.50 -0.12 23.34
N ASN A 138 -10.58 0.00 24.32
CA ASN A 138 -9.15 -0.01 24.04
C ASN A 138 -8.70 -1.33 23.38
N LYS A 139 -9.13 -2.48 23.91
CA LYS A 139 -8.85 -3.80 23.32
C LYS A 139 -9.48 -3.95 21.93
N ARG A 140 -10.71 -3.45 21.71
CA ARG A 140 -11.38 -3.50 20.41
C ARG A 140 -10.67 -2.60 19.40
N SER A 141 -10.22 -1.42 19.81
CA SER A 141 -9.41 -0.51 18.98
C SER A 141 -8.07 -1.17 18.58
N ALA A 142 -7.36 -1.76 19.56
CA ALA A 142 -6.11 -2.47 19.28
C ALA A 142 -6.32 -3.67 18.35
N LYS A 143 -7.46 -4.39 18.46
CA LYS A 143 -7.81 -5.46 17.51
C LYS A 143 -8.06 -4.90 16.10
N ALA A 144 -8.77 -3.80 15.96
CA ALA A 144 -8.99 -3.15 14.67
C ALA A 144 -7.66 -2.68 14.06
N THR A 145 -6.71 -2.19 14.87
CA THR A 145 -5.35 -1.85 14.43
C THR A 145 -4.60 -3.06 13.85
N VAL A 146 -4.72 -4.24 14.46
CA VAL A 146 -4.11 -5.47 13.92
C VAL A 146 -4.69 -5.83 12.55
N GLU A 147 -6.01 -5.77 12.40
CA GLU A 147 -6.64 -6.08 11.11
C GLU A 147 -6.30 -5.01 10.05
N GLN A 148 -6.22 -3.75 10.43
CA GLN A 148 -5.76 -2.66 9.55
C GLN A 148 -4.32 -2.89 9.07
N THR A 149 -3.39 -3.22 9.98
CA THR A 149 -1.99 -3.46 9.60
C THR A 149 -1.81 -4.71 8.74
N LYS A 150 -2.64 -5.74 8.93
CA LYS A 150 -2.69 -6.90 8.01
C LYS A 150 -3.14 -6.50 6.62
N ALA A 151 -4.17 -5.66 6.52
CA ALA A 151 -4.63 -5.14 5.23
C ALA A 151 -3.54 -4.31 4.54
N TYR A 152 -2.83 -3.44 5.26
CA TYR A 152 -1.67 -2.72 4.73
C TYR A 152 -0.54 -3.64 4.29
N ASN A 153 -0.22 -4.69 5.05
CA ASN A 153 0.79 -5.67 4.65
C ASN A 153 0.40 -6.37 3.33
N GLN A 154 -0.88 -6.67 3.15
CA GLN A 154 -1.39 -7.24 1.91
C GLN A 154 -1.30 -6.23 0.74
N ALA A 155 -1.62 -4.95 0.96
CA ALA A 155 -1.46 -3.90 -0.04
C ALA A 155 0.00 -3.76 -0.49
N VAL A 156 0.95 -3.74 0.46
CA VAL A 156 2.39 -3.69 0.15
C VAL A 156 2.83 -4.90 -0.65
N ARG A 157 2.35 -6.10 -0.30
CA ARG A 157 2.63 -7.33 -1.07
C ARG A 157 2.15 -7.21 -2.52
N SER A 158 0.91 -6.77 -2.74
CA SER A 158 0.35 -6.56 -4.08
C SER A 158 1.15 -5.52 -4.87
N GLN A 159 1.53 -4.41 -4.23
CA GLN A 159 2.36 -3.37 -4.85
C GLN A 159 3.75 -3.89 -5.29
N ILE A 160 4.38 -4.76 -4.50
CA ILE A 160 5.67 -5.34 -4.85
C ILE A 160 5.53 -6.29 -6.04
N ILE A 161 4.51 -7.16 -6.05
CA ILE A 161 4.23 -8.06 -7.17
C ILE A 161 4.05 -7.25 -8.47
N GLY A 162 3.16 -6.26 -8.46
CA GLY A 162 2.93 -5.43 -9.63
C GLY A 162 4.12 -4.54 -9.99
N GLY A 163 4.88 -4.05 -9.00
CA GLY A 163 6.10 -3.27 -9.22
C GLY A 163 7.18 -4.08 -9.95
N VAL A 164 7.42 -5.32 -9.52
CA VAL A 164 8.37 -6.24 -10.18
C VAL A 164 7.89 -6.58 -11.59
N ALA A 165 6.60 -6.90 -11.76
CA ALA A 165 6.03 -7.18 -13.07
C ALA A 165 6.14 -5.97 -14.02
N ASN A 166 5.81 -4.77 -13.56
CA ASN A 166 5.95 -3.54 -14.34
C ASN A 166 7.40 -3.28 -14.77
N CYS A 167 8.38 -3.44 -13.86
CA CYS A 167 9.80 -3.31 -14.21
C CYS A 167 10.24 -4.37 -15.23
N TYR A 168 9.79 -5.61 -15.08
CA TYR A 168 10.11 -6.71 -15.98
C TYR A 168 9.66 -6.42 -17.42
N TYR A 169 8.39 -6.06 -17.60
CA TYR A 169 7.86 -5.74 -18.92
C TYR A 169 8.39 -4.42 -19.48
N ALA A 170 8.75 -3.45 -18.61
CA ALA A 170 9.41 -2.23 -19.04
C ALA A 170 10.82 -2.51 -19.61
N ILE A 171 11.62 -3.35 -18.94
CA ILE A 171 12.93 -3.78 -19.44
C ILE A 171 12.77 -4.42 -20.82
N ALA A 172 11.88 -5.41 -20.98
CA ALA A 172 11.63 -6.09 -22.23
C ALA A 172 11.23 -5.12 -23.36
N THR A 173 10.37 -4.14 -23.04
CA THR A 173 9.92 -3.13 -24.01
C THR A 173 11.07 -2.21 -24.43
N ILE A 174 11.85 -1.69 -23.47
CA ILE A 174 12.96 -0.77 -23.76
C ILE A 174 14.06 -1.49 -24.56
N GLU A 175 14.38 -2.74 -24.22
CA GLU A 175 15.35 -3.54 -25.00
C GLU A 175 14.88 -3.73 -26.44
N ARG A 176 13.59 -4.01 -26.66
CA ARG A 176 13.03 -4.12 -28.01
C ARG A 176 13.05 -2.79 -28.77
N GLN A 177 12.80 -1.66 -28.09
CA GLN A 177 12.93 -0.34 -28.68
C GLN A 177 14.38 -0.01 -29.09
N ILE A 178 15.35 -0.37 -28.26
CA ILE A 178 16.78 -0.20 -28.56
C ILE A 178 17.17 -1.04 -29.76
N GLU A 179 16.74 -2.30 -29.82
CA GLU A 179 17.01 -3.20 -30.94
C GLU A 179 16.46 -2.62 -32.24
N LEU A 180 15.19 -2.23 -32.28
CA LEU A 180 14.54 -1.63 -33.44
C LEU A 180 15.26 -0.36 -33.91
N ASN A 181 15.63 0.52 -32.98
CA ASN A 181 16.36 1.75 -33.34
C ASN A 181 17.77 1.44 -33.86
N LYS A 182 18.48 0.44 -33.31
CA LYS A 182 19.81 0.02 -33.80
C LYS A 182 19.73 -0.58 -35.20
N GLU A 183 18.72 -1.43 -35.46
CA GLU A 183 18.48 -1.99 -36.83
C GLU A 183 18.18 -0.86 -37.82
N THR A 184 17.31 0.08 -37.45
CA THR A 184 16.98 1.25 -38.29
C THR A 184 18.20 2.15 -38.52
N ALA A 185 19.02 2.39 -37.50
CA ALA A 185 20.25 3.18 -37.62
C ALA A 185 21.24 2.52 -38.62
N LYS A 186 21.36 1.21 -38.61
CA LYS A 186 22.19 0.47 -39.59
C LYS A 186 21.68 0.68 -41.00
N LEU A 187 20.37 0.56 -41.23
CA LEU A 187 19.77 0.76 -42.56
C LEU A 187 19.97 2.21 -43.05
N TRP A 188 19.84 3.19 -42.17
CA TRP A 188 20.05 4.59 -42.52
C TRP A 188 21.52 4.90 -42.83
N ALA A 189 22.47 4.31 -42.09
CA ALA A 189 23.88 4.46 -42.37
C ALA A 189 24.25 3.90 -43.77
N GLU A 190 23.75 2.71 -44.10
CA GLU A 190 23.91 2.10 -45.42
C GLU A 190 23.28 2.99 -46.53
N SER A 191 22.09 3.52 -46.30
CA SER A 191 21.41 4.44 -47.20
C SER A 191 22.21 5.73 -47.43
N ILE A 192 22.83 6.30 -46.41
CA ILE A 192 23.67 7.53 -46.53
C ILE A 192 24.90 7.24 -47.38
N GLU A 193 25.51 6.06 -47.29
CA GLU A 193 26.65 5.71 -48.15
C GLU A 193 26.21 5.54 -49.63
N VAL A 194 25.04 4.95 -49.91
CA VAL A 194 24.47 4.91 -51.26
C VAL A 194 24.21 6.32 -51.78
N MET A 195 23.69 7.24 -50.96
CA MET A 195 23.46 8.64 -51.32
C MET A 195 24.76 9.37 -51.70
N LYS A 196 25.84 9.17 -50.96
CA LYS A 196 27.16 9.76 -51.28
C LYS A 196 27.63 9.33 -52.68
N ASN A 197 27.43 8.07 -53.02
CA ASN A 197 27.78 7.56 -54.38
C ASN A 197 26.88 8.19 -55.47
N LEU A 198 25.56 8.27 -55.26
CA LEU A 198 24.61 8.88 -56.18
C LEU A 198 24.88 10.39 -56.37
N LYS A 199 25.45 11.05 -55.38
CA LYS A 199 25.90 12.44 -55.51
C LYS A 199 27.11 12.56 -56.49
N LEU A 200 28.06 11.64 -56.41
CA LEU A 200 29.20 11.63 -57.34
C LEU A 200 28.71 11.47 -58.77
N ASP A 201 27.63 10.75 -59.01
CA ASP A 201 26.99 10.59 -60.30
C ASP A 201 26.08 11.79 -60.69
N GLY A 202 26.01 12.81 -59.85
CA GLY A 202 25.18 14.03 -60.08
C GLY A 202 23.65 13.78 -59.95
N ARG A 203 23.22 12.66 -59.39
CA ARG A 203 21.80 12.28 -59.28
C ARG A 203 21.07 12.86 -58.05
N ILE A 204 21.79 13.24 -57.01
CA ILE A 204 21.25 13.87 -55.82
C ILE A 204 22.09 15.03 -55.37
N ASN A 205 21.49 15.95 -54.56
CA ASN A 205 22.16 17.13 -54.00
C ASN A 205 22.69 16.88 -52.58
N GLU A 206 23.62 17.73 -52.15
CA GLU A 206 24.20 17.69 -50.79
C GLU A 206 23.19 17.85 -49.68
N ALA A 207 22.13 18.64 -49.91
CA ALA A 207 21.10 18.90 -48.90
C ALA A 207 20.40 17.61 -48.42
N ALA A 208 20.15 16.69 -49.35
CA ALA A 208 19.56 15.39 -49.02
C ALA A 208 20.46 14.55 -48.08
N ILE A 209 21.78 14.52 -48.35
CA ILE A 209 22.78 13.79 -47.53
C ILE A 209 22.85 14.42 -46.14
N VAL A 210 22.93 15.76 -46.04
CA VAL A 210 23.01 16.45 -44.73
C VAL A 210 21.75 16.23 -43.93
N GLN A 211 20.57 16.31 -44.57
CA GLN A 211 19.29 16.02 -43.90
C GLN A 211 19.21 14.58 -43.36
N SER A 212 19.59 13.61 -44.14
CA SER A 212 19.59 12.18 -43.73
C SER A 212 20.61 11.92 -42.63
N THR A 213 21.78 12.56 -42.70
CA THR A 213 22.81 12.46 -41.67
C THR A 213 22.33 13.09 -40.34
N ALA A 214 21.61 14.22 -40.40
CA ALA A 214 21.03 14.82 -39.22
C ALA A 214 19.97 13.91 -38.55
N SER A 215 19.10 13.28 -39.37
CA SER A 215 18.13 12.30 -38.89
C SER A 215 18.78 11.05 -38.25
N TYR A 216 19.87 10.57 -38.87
CA TYR A 216 20.66 9.47 -38.32
C TYR A 216 21.27 9.80 -36.96
N TYR A 217 21.86 10.98 -36.77
CA TYR A 217 22.37 11.36 -35.47
C TYR A 217 21.27 11.60 -34.42
N ASN A 218 20.10 12.10 -34.82
CA ASN A 218 18.94 12.17 -33.94
C ASN A 218 18.49 10.78 -33.45
N LEU A 219 18.50 9.80 -34.34
CA LEU A 219 18.20 8.40 -33.98
C LEU A 219 19.24 7.82 -33.00
N LEU A 220 20.53 8.09 -33.22
CA LEU A 220 21.59 7.68 -32.27
C LEU A 220 21.43 8.32 -30.90
N ALA A 221 21.04 9.60 -30.85
CA ALA A 221 20.75 10.29 -29.60
C ALA A 221 19.58 9.61 -28.84
N SER A 222 18.49 9.24 -29.55
CA SER A 222 17.36 8.55 -28.94
C SER A 222 17.73 7.15 -28.40
N ILE A 223 18.68 6.45 -29.04
CA ILE A 223 19.22 5.19 -28.50
C ILE A 223 19.91 5.43 -27.15
N THR A 224 20.69 6.51 -27.04
CA THR A 224 21.37 6.86 -25.78
C THR A 224 20.37 7.14 -24.66
N ASP A 225 19.27 7.86 -24.97
CA ASP A 225 18.20 8.12 -23.98
C ASP A 225 17.53 6.81 -23.52
N LEU A 226 17.27 5.90 -24.44
CA LEU A 226 16.72 4.58 -24.12
C LEU A 226 17.69 3.73 -23.27
N GLU A 227 18.99 3.78 -23.52
CA GLU A 227 20.00 3.07 -22.73
C GLU A 227 20.06 3.61 -21.28
N VAL A 228 19.88 4.93 -21.10
CA VAL A 228 19.75 5.53 -19.76
C VAL A 228 18.46 5.03 -19.08
N ALA A 229 17.32 5.09 -19.74
CA ALA A 229 16.05 4.60 -19.20
C ALA A 229 16.09 3.10 -18.84
N LEU A 230 16.77 2.29 -19.65
CA LEU A 230 17.00 0.88 -19.37
C LEU A 230 17.78 0.68 -18.07
N ASN A 231 18.88 1.42 -17.91
CA ASN A 231 19.70 1.36 -16.68
C ASN A 231 18.92 1.79 -15.44
N GLU A 232 18.10 2.85 -15.52
CA GLU A 232 17.23 3.30 -14.43
C GLU A 232 16.19 2.24 -14.04
N THR A 233 15.64 1.52 -15.05
CA THR A 233 14.69 0.45 -14.81
C THR A 233 15.37 -0.77 -14.16
N HIS A 234 16.58 -1.13 -14.57
CA HIS A 234 17.39 -2.16 -13.91
C HIS A 234 17.70 -1.80 -12.45
N ASN A 235 18.02 -0.54 -12.18
CA ASN A 235 18.25 -0.05 -10.81
C ASN A 235 16.97 -0.13 -9.97
N THR A 236 15.82 0.22 -10.54
CA THR A 236 14.52 0.12 -9.86
C THR A 236 14.20 -1.35 -9.52
N MET A 237 14.43 -2.28 -10.43
CA MET A 237 14.29 -3.72 -10.17
C MET A 237 15.23 -4.16 -9.03
N SER A 238 16.48 -3.71 -9.05
CA SER A 238 17.46 -4.05 -8.01
C SER A 238 17.02 -3.56 -6.62
N LEU A 239 16.42 -2.36 -6.54
CA LEU A 239 15.84 -1.83 -5.31
C LEU A 239 14.63 -2.64 -4.83
N LEU A 240 13.76 -3.09 -5.74
CA LEU A 240 12.63 -3.95 -5.38
C LEU A 240 13.08 -5.29 -4.81
N LEU A 241 14.17 -5.84 -5.33
CA LEU A 241 14.77 -7.09 -4.86
C LEU A 241 15.73 -6.91 -3.68
N ASN A 242 15.98 -5.66 -3.25
CA ASN A 242 16.93 -5.32 -2.18
C ASN A 242 18.34 -5.84 -2.43
N VAL A 243 18.86 -5.63 -3.64
CA VAL A 243 20.21 -6.00 -4.05
C VAL A 243 20.95 -4.81 -4.67
N MET A 244 22.27 -4.92 -4.78
CA MET A 244 23.08 -3.90 -5.47
C MET A 244 22.68 -3.78 -6.93
N PRO A 245 22.77 -2.57 -7.53
CA PRO A 245 22.46 -2.34 -8.93
C PRO A 245 23.15 -3.33 -9.87
N GLN A 246 22.38 -3.98 -10.72
CA GLN A 246 22.87 -4.93 -11.72
C GLN A 246 21.91 -5.00 -12.91
N LYS A 247 22.36 -5.62 -13.99
CA LYS A 247 21.49 -5.92 -15.15
C LYS A 247 20.65 -7.16 -14.87
N TRP A 248 19.40 -7.12 -15.29
CA TRP A 248 18.46 -8.22 -15.16
C TRP A 248 18.14 -8.78 -16.54
N GLU A 249 18.18 -10.08 -16.65
CA GLU A 249 17.73 -10.77 -17.86
C GLU A 249 16.21 -10.92 -17.83
N VAL A 250 15.58 -10.64 -18.96
CA VAL A 250 14.14 -10.77 -19.17
C VAL A 250 13.90 -11.60 -20.43
N SER A 251 12.74 -12.23 -20.55
CA SER A 251 12.38 -12.95 -21.76
C SER A 251 12.14 -11.94 -22.90
N SER A 252 12.78 -12.14 -24.03
CA SER A 252 12.61 -11.30 -25.23
C SER A 252 11.19 -11.36 -25.81
N GLN A 253 10.40 -12.39 -25.46
CA GLN A 253 9.02 -12.59 -25.88
C GLN A 253 8.03 -12.43 -24.70
N ALA A 254 8.43 -11.69 -23.67
CA ALA A 254 7.59 -11.46 -22.51
C ALA A 254 6.29 -10.76 -22.91
N GLN A 255 5.19 -11.49 -22.89
CA GLN A 255 3.84 -10.97 -23.14
C GLN A 255 2.91 -11.43 -22.02
N LEU A 256 2.07 -10.51 -21.54
CA LEU A 256 1.02 -10.81 -20.58
C LEU A 256 -0.29 -11.06 -21.32
N ALA A 257 -0.90 -12.22 -21.08
CA ALA A 257 -2.19 -12.54 -21.67
C ALA A 257 -3.28 -11.58 -21.17
N MET A 258 -4.11 -11.09 -22.09
CA MET A 258 -5.28 -10.32 -21.72
C MET A 258 -6.32 -11.22 -21.05
N PRO A 259 -6.80 -10.87 -19.84
CA PRO A 259 -7.89 -11.59 -19.24
C PRO A 259 -9.18 -11.40 -20.04
N ASN A 260 -10.04 -12.41 -20.04
CA ASN A 260 -11.42 -12.25 -20.51
C ASN A 260 -12.18 -11.36 -19.52
N ILE A 261 -12.10 -10.05 -19.73
CA ILE A 261 -12.75 -9.07 -18.87
C ILE A 261 -14.23 -9.06 -19.23
N VAL A 262 -15.07 -9.40 -18.27
CA VAL A 262 -16.53 -9.29 -18.41
C VAL A 262 -16.84 -7.80 -18.59
N ARG A 263 -17.53 -7.46 -19.70
CA ARG A 263 -17.85 -6.09 -20.10
C ARG A 263 -18.92 -5.41 -19.23
N GLU A 264 -19.41 -6.06 -18.20
CA GLU A 264 -20.58 -5.67 -17.40
C GLU A 264 -20.21 -5.05 -16.04
N GLY A 265 -19.28 -4.14 -16.01
CA GLY A 265 -18.94 -3.44 -14.75
C GLY A 265 -18.29 -4.33 -13.69
N VAL A 266 -17.66 -3.72 -12.67
CA VAL A 266 -17.04 -4.46 -11.59
C VAL A 266 -18.04 -4.66 -10.45
N PRO A 267 -18.32 -5.90 -10.03
CA PRO A 267 -19.16 -6.14 -8.88
C PRO A 267 -18.53 -5.51 -7.62
N MET A 268 -19.34 -4.83 -6.81
CA MET A 268 -18.90 -4.24 -5.53
C MET A 268 -18.25 -5.28 -4.60
N VAL A 269 -18.57 -6.57 -4.78
CA VAL A 269 -17.99 -7.71 -4.05
C VAL A 269 -16.46 -7.76 -4.22
N GLU A 270 -15.93 -7.48 -5.42
CA GLU A 270 -14.49 -7.48 -5.67
C GLU A 270 -13.80 -6.26 -5.04
N LEU A 271 -14.49 -5.11 -5.02
CA LEU A 271 -13.98 -3.92 -4.35
C LEU A 271 -13.93 -4.09 -2.83
N ALA A 272 -14.89 -4.82 -2.24
CA ALA A 272 -14.98 -5.04 -0.80
C ALA A 272 -13.83 -5.88 -0.23
N VAL A 273 -13.12 -6.64 -1.05
CA VAL A 273 -11.98 -7.46 -0.62
C VAL A 273 -10.63 -6.75 -0.81
N ARG A 274 -10.62 -5.57 -1.42
CA ARG A 274 -9.40 -4.77 -1.61
C ARG A 274 -8.73 -4.42 -0.28
N PRO A 275 -7.41 -4.55 -0.19
CA PRO A 275 -6.68 -4.27 1.05
C PRO A 275 -6.80 -2.82 1.52
N ASP A 276 -6.79 -1.84 0.61
CA ASP A 276 -6.92 -0.42 0.90
C ASP A 276 -8.31 -0.05 1.44
N VAL A 277 -9.38 -0.58 0.83
CA VAL A 277 -10.76 -0.43 1.29
C VAL A 277 -10.93 -1.04 2.69
N ARG A 278 -10.41 -2.26 2.91
CA ARG A 278 -10.46 -2.89 4.23
C ARG A 278 -9.64 -2.13 5.28
N ALA A 279 -8.51 -1.56 4.90
CA ALA A 279 -7.73 -0.72 5.80
C ALA A 279 -8.52 0.52 6.24
N ALA A 280 -9.25 1.16 5.31
CA ALA A 280 -10.12 2.29 5.61
C ALA A 280 -11.32 1.89 6.50
N GLU A 281 -11.94 0.71 6.27
CA GLU A 281 -12.99 0.15 7.15
C GLU A 281 -12.48 -0.02 8.60
N PHE A 282 -11.29 -0.60 8.78
CA PHE A 282 -10.71 -0.77 10.10
C PHE A 282 -10.28 0.54 10.74
N ASP A 283 -9.92 1.56 9.95
CA ASP A 283 -9.64 2.90 10.47
C ASP A 283 -10.93 3.55 11.00
N LEU A 284 -12.04 3.42 10.30
CA LEU A 284 -13.36 3.83 10.79
C LEU A 284 -13.75 3.09 12.09
N ALA A 285 -13.53 1.79 12.15
CA ALA A 285 -13.77 1.02 13.37
C ALA A 285 -12.93 1.51 14.55
N LYS A 286 -11.65 1.86 14.34
CA LYS A 286 -10.78 2.48 15.35
C LYS A 286 -11.32 3.82 15.83
N ALA A 287 -11.73 4.69 14.90
CA ALA A 287 -12.29 6.00 15.23
C ALA A 287 -13.59 5.88 16.04
N TYR A 288 -14.44 4.91 15.71
CA TYR A 288 -15.63 4.57 16.51
C TYR A 288 -15.24 4.16 17.94
N TYR A 289 -14.27 3.27 18.12
CA TYR A 289 -13.81 2.87 19.45
C TYR A 289 -13.13 4.03 20.21
N ALA A 290 -12.40 4.90 19.49
CA ALA A 290 -11.82 6.11 20.09
C ALA A 290 -12.92 7.08 20.59
N THR A 291 -14.03 7.22 19.85
CA THR A 291 -15.19 7.99 20.28
C THR A 291 -15.81 7.39 21.56
N ASN A 292 -15.91 6.05 21.65
CA ASN A 292 -16.41 5.37 22.85
C ASN A 292 -15.45 5.52 24.03
N LEU A 293 -14.14 5.51 23.80
CA LEU A 293 -13.14 5.83 24.84
C LEU A 293 -13.29 7.25 25.36
N ALA A 294 -13.50 8.24 24.46
CA ALA A 294 -13.75 9.63 24.85
C ALA A 294 -15.06 9.79 25.63
N ARG A 295 -16.10 9.01 25.31
CA ARG A 295 -17.35 8.95 26.12
C ARG A 295 -17.09 8.29 27.46
N ALA A 296 -16.32 7.20 27.53
CA ALA A 296 -15.99 6.52 28.78
C ALA A 296 -15.22 7.40 29.76
N ALA A 297 -14.49 8.43 29.28
CA ALA A 297 -13.77 9.38 30.11
C ALA A 297 -14.66 10.31 30.96
N PHE A 298 -15.97 10.33 30.75
CA PHE A 298 -16.93 11.05 31.60
C PHE A 298 -17.43 10.22 32.79
N TYR A 299 -17.24 8.90 32.76
CA TYR A 299 -17.71 8.00 33.80
C TYR A 299 -16.65 7.77 34.87
N PRO A 300 -17.07 7.36 36.09
CA PRO A 300 -16.14 7.03 37.16
C PRO A 300 -15.20 5.87 36.79
N ASN A 301 -13.99 5.95 37.30
CA ASN A 301 -13.02 4.86 37.21
C ASN A 301 -12.91 4.13 38.56
N LEU A 302 -13.11 2.83 38.59
CA LEU A 302 -12.96 1.99 39.78
C LEU A 302 -11.61 1.30 39.77
N VAL A 303 -10.77 1.61 40.75
CA VAL A 303 -9.48 0.99 40.98
C VAL A 303 -9.46 0.32 42.34
N ILE A 304 -9.12 -0.97 42.34
CA ILE A 304 -8.83 -1.71 43.59
C ILE A 304 -7.31 -1.78 43.72
N SER A 305 -6.81 -1.34 44.88
CA SER A 305 -5.38 -1.39 45.20
C SER A 305 -5.12 -2.14 46.49
N ALA A 306 -3.99 -2.85 46.52
CA ALA A 306 -3.48 -3.48 47.71
C ALA A 306 -1.98 -3.12 47.81
N ASN A 307 -1.59 -2.67 48.99
CA ASN A 307 -0.20 -2.40 49.32
C ASN A 307 0.20 -3.25 50.53
N GLY A 308 1.31 -3.91 50.45
CA GLY A 308 1.86 -4.69 51.55
C GLY A 308 3.38 -4.62 51.55
N GLY A 309 3.99 -4.52 52.71
CA GLY A 309 5.44 -4.41 52.76
C GLY A 309 5.97 -4.14 54.16
N PHE A 310 7.15 -3.54 54.20
CA PHE A 310 7.83 -3.17 55.44
C PHE A 310 7.99 -1.65 55.54
N THR A 311 7.91 -1.12 56.77
CA THR A 311 8.06 0.31 57.04
C THR A 311 8.80 0.50 58.35
N ASN A 312 9.50 1.62 58.53
CA ASN A 312 9.92 2.10 59.81
C ASN A 312 9.21 3.42 60.10
N ASN A 313 8.27 3.43 61.01
CA ASN A 313 7.70 4.68 61.50
C ASN A 313 8.49 5.37 62.57
N SER A 314 9.67 4.82 62.97
CA SER A 314 10.44 5.27 64.16
C SER A 314 11.86 5.75 63.86
N GLY A 315 12.23 5.99 62.62
CA GLY A 315 13.57 6.52 62.28
C GLY A 315 14.76 5.61 62.54
N SER A 316 14.56 4.32 62.84
CA SER A 316 15.66 3.35 63.06
C SER A 316 16.13 2.67 61.80
N VAL A 317 17.41 2.31 61.78
CA VAL A 317 18.21 1.83 60.65
C VAL A 317 17.56 0.71 59.85
N ILE A 318 17.76 0.76 58.58
CA ILE A 318 17.28 0.04 57.39
C ILE A 318 17.29 -1.51 57.44
N ILE A 319 17.82 -2.15 58.48
CA ILE A 319 18.06 -3.62 58.45
C ILE A 319 17.13 -4.39 59.40
N ASN A 320 16.32 -3.74 60.15
CA ASN A 320 15.24 -4.44 60.86
C ASN A 320 14.07 -4.59 59.89
N PRO A 321 13.60 -5.83 59.53
CA PRO A 321 12.31 -5.97 58.87
C PRO A 321 11.21 -5.52 59.81
N GLY A 322 11.16 -4.20 59.98
CA GLY A 322 10.30 -3.50 60.90
C GLY A 322 8.85 -3.95 60.75
N ASP A 323 7.93 -3.16 61.16
CA ASP A 323 6.53 -3.53 61.15
C ASP A 323 6.08 -3.76 59.71
N TRP A 324 5.59 -4.99 59.46
CA TRP A 324 4.89 -5.25 58.20
C TRP A 324 3.54 -4.60 58.19
N PHE A 325 3.09 -4.14 57.03
CA PHE A 325 1.76 -3.56 56.85
C PHE A 325 1.07 -4.18 55.62
N VAL A 326 -0.26 -4.25 55.67
CA VAL A 326 -1.14 -4.55 54.54
C VAL A 326 -2.26 -3.53 54.52
N GLN A 327 -2.46 -2.91 53.36
CA GLN A 327 -3.53 -1.95 53.12
C GLN A 327 -4.33 -2.35 51.90
N LEU A 328 -5.62 -2.49 52.00
CA LEU A 328 -6.56 -2.68 50.89
C LEU A 328 -7.38 -1.40 50.73
N ALA A 329 -7.48 -0.90 49.51
CA ALA A 329 -8.22 0.28 49.17
C ALA A 329 -9.01 0.11 47.87
N GLY A 330 -10.26 0.58 47.86
CA GLY A 330 -11.05 0.77 46.65
C GLY A 330 -11.22 2.26 46.41
N SER A 331 -10.88 2.73 45.21
CA SER A 331 -11.02 4.12 44.80
C SER A 331 -11.99 4.22 43.62
N LEU A 332 -13.03 4.99 43.77
CA LEU A 332 -13.98 5.38 42.72
C LEU A 332 -13.79 6.86 42.40
N THR A 333 -13.15 7.16 41.29
CA THR A 333 -12.83 8.54 40.90
C THR A 333 -13.67 8.96 39.71
N ALA A 334 -14.51 9.99 39.89
CA ALA A 334 -15.33 10.59 38.85
C ALA A 334 -14.84 12.02 38.54
N PRO A 335 -14.55 12.35 37.25
CA PRO A 335 -14.18 13.71 36.89
C PRO A 335 -15.42 14.62 36.90
N ILE A 336 -15.53 15.54 37.87
CA ILE A 336 -16.62 16.51 37.94
C ILE A 336 -16.32 17.74 37.07
N PHE A 337 -15.08 18.24 37.12
CA PHE A 337 -14.64 19.38 36.34
C PHE A 337 -13.24 19.19 35.80
N SER A 338 -13.12 18.95 34.48
CA SER A 338 -11.87 18.72 33.78
C SER A 338 -11.45 19.89 32.88
N ARG A 339 -11.84 21.13 33.25
CA ARG A 339 -11.54 22.36 32.47
C ARG A 339 -11.92 22.24 30.98
N GLY A 340 -13.02 21.56 30.67
CA GLY A 340 -13.49 21.33 29.31
C GLY A 340 -12.74 20.24 28.51
N LYS A 341 -11.69 19.61 29.06
CA LYS A 341 -10.85 18.63 28.36
C LYS A 341 -11.66 17.44 27.81
N ASN A 342 -12.54 16.84 28.60
CA ASN A 342 -13.36 15.71 28.18
C ASN A 342 -14.35 16.10 27.07
N ILE A 343 -14.92 17.31 27.12
CA ILE A 343 -15.82 17.83 26.08
C ILE A 343 -15.05 18.04 24.78
N ALA A 344 -13.88 18.67 24.87
CA ALA A 344 -13.01 18.90 23.70
C ALA A 344 -12.57 17.56 23.06
N ASN A 345 -12.11 16.60 23.89
CA ASN A 345 -11.70 15.27 23.40
C ASN A 345 -12.86 14.52 22.73
N LEU A 346 -14.08 14.59 23.30
CA LEU A 346 -15.24 13.94 22.68
C LEU A 346 -15.64 14.61 21.36
N LYS A 347 -15.58 15.94 21.26
CA LYS A 347 -15.84 16.65 20.00
C LYS A 347 -14.80 16.27 18.94
N ALA A 348 -13.51 16.25 19.33
CA ALA A 348 -12.43 15.87 18.42
C ALA A 348 -12.59 14.41 17.96
N ALA A 349 -12.91 13.48 18.87
CA ALA A 349 -13.11 12.07 18.51
C ALA A 349 -14.32 11.87 17.57
N LYS A 350 -15.43 12.61 17.78
CA LYS A 350 -16.58 12.57 16.86
C LYS A 350 -16.22 13.08 15.46
N ALA A 351 -15.52 14.23 15.39
CA ALA A 351 -15.07 14.78 14.11
C ALA A 351 -14.09 13.84 13.40
N ALA A 352 -13.18 13.19 14.15
CA ALA A 352 -12.27 12.19 13.60
C ALA A 352 -13.02 10.93 13.08
N GLN A 353 -14.11 10.54 13.76
CA GLN A 353 -14.94 9.43 13.29
C GLN A 353 -15.69 9.78 12.00
N GLU A 354 -16.22 10.99 11.88
CA GLU A 354 -16.85 11.49 10.64
C GLU A 354 -15.81 11.59 9.51
N GLN A 355 -14.61 12.09 9.81
CA GLN A 355 -13.49 12.11 8.87
C GLN A 355 -13.11 10.72 8.36
N ALA A 356 -13.06 9.73 9.27
CA ALA A 356 -12.78 8.34 8.89
C ALA A 356 -13.91 7.74 8.03
N MET A 357 -15.16 8.14 8.24
CA MET A 357 -16.29 7.73 7.39
C MET A 357 -16.16 8.31 5.98
N ASN A 358 -15.90 9.61 5.88
CA ASN A 358 -15.69 10.26 4.58
C ASN A 358 -14.50 9.64 3.81
N ASN A 359 -13.40 9.30 4.52
CA ASN A 359 -12.25 8.63 3.92
C ASN A 359 -12.60 7.21 3.45
N PHE A 360 -13.43 6.50 4.18
CA PHE A 360 -13.90 5.17 3.79
C PHE A 360 -14.76 5.24 2.51
N GLU A 361 -15.74 6.14 2.46
CA GLU A 361 -16.56 6.37 1.26
C GLU A 361 -15.69 6.76 0.06
N TYR A 362 -14.76 7.69 0.26
CA TYR A 362 -13.82 8.09 -0.77
C TYR A 362 -12.97 6.92 -1.28
N SER A 363 -12.53 6.03 -0.38
CA SER A 363 -11.75 4.85 -0.77
C SER A 363 -12.54 3.89 -1.68
N LEU A 364 -13.84 3.74 -1.45
CA LEU A 364 -14.74 2.94 -2.31
C LEU A 364 -14.90 3.57 -3.69
N LEU A 365 -15.14 4.88 -3.74
CA LEU A 365 -15.29 5.62 -4.99
C LEU A 365 -14.00 5.58 -5.81
N ASN A 366 -12.85 5.80 -5.14
CA ASN A 366 -11.54 5.75 -5.77
C ASN A 366 -11.24 4.34 -6.32
N ALA A 367 -11.53 3.31 -5.54
CA ALA A 367 -11.37 1.92 -5.97
C ALA A 367 -12.21 1.61 -7.22
N SER A 368 -13.45 2.09 -7.26
CA SER A 368 -14.34 1.92 -8.44
C SER A 368 -13.77 2.66 -9.66
N ALA A 369 -13.27 3.89 -9.49
CA ALA A 369 -12.68 4.67 -10.56
C ALA A 369 -11.40 3.99 -11.12
N GLU A 370 -10.50 3.54 -10.25
CA GLU A 370 -9.27 2.84 -10.66
C GLU A 370 -9.56 1.59 -11.50
N VAL A 371 -10.54 0.79 -11.12
CA VAL A 371 -10.91 -0.40 -11.88
C VAL A 371 -11.53 0.00 -13.22
N SER A 372 -12.44 0.99 -13.23
CA SER A 372 -13.05 1.50 -14.46
C SER A 372 -12.00 2.02 -15.44
N ASP A 373 -11.03 2.81 -14.94
CA ASP A 373 -9.94 3.35 -15.75
C ASP A 373 -9.05 2.25 -16.31
N ALA A 374 -8.66 1.28 -15.47
CA ALA A 374 -7.84 0.15 -15.90
C ALA A 374 -8.54 -0.69 -16.99
N MET A 375 -9.83 -0.98 -16.83
CA MET A 375 -10.63 -1.69 -17.82
C MET A 375 -10.71 -0.91 -19.16
N MET A 376 -10.96 0.40 -19.10
CA MET A 376 -11.03 1.25 -20.28
C MET A 376 -9.69 1.30 -21.00
N ILE A 377 -8.59 1.46 -20.27
CA ILE A 377 -7.22 1.47 -20.85
C ILE A 377 -6.93 0.12 -21.51
N CYS A 378 -7.25 -1.01 -20.88
CA CYS A 378 -7.10 -2.34 -21.47
C CYS A 378 -7.83 -2.43 -22.81
N GLN A 379 -9.12 -2.10 -22.84
CA GLN A 379 -9.96 -2.18 -24.04
C GLN A 379 -9.44 -1.25 -25.15
N LYS A 380 -9.15 0.01 -24.83
CA LYS A 380 -8.74 1.00 -25.83
C LYS A 380 -7.29 0.78 -26.32
N SER A 381 -6.42 0.24 -25.50
CA SER A 381 -5.10 -0.17 -25.93
C SER A 381 -5.16 -1.31 -26.94
N ASP A 382 -6.07 -2.27 -26.75
CA ASP A 382 -6.25 -3.37 -27.72
C ASP A 382 -6.76 -2.85 -29.09
N GLU A 383 -7.75 -1.98 -29.08
CA GLU A 383 -8.22 -1.30 -30.30
C GLU A 383 -7.10 -0.51 -30.98
N LYS A 384 -6.27 0.21 -30.20
CA LYS A 384 -5.18 1.05 -30.70
C LYS A 384 -4.06 0.21 -31.31
N VAL A 385 -3.67 -0.93 -30.69
CA VAL A 385 -2.68 -1.86 -31.26
C VAL A 385 -3.14 -2.33 -32.64
N ASN A 386 -4.40 -2.70 -32.83
CA ASN A 386 -4.93 -3.12 -34.11
C ASN A 386 -4.87 -2.01 -35.19
N LEU A 387 -5.13 -0.74 -34.80
CA LEU A 387 -4.99 0.41 -35.70
C LEU A 387 -3.54 0.66 -36.08
N LEU A 388 -2.62 0.55 -35.13
CA LEU A 388 -1.18 0.71 -35.36
C LEU A 388 -0.62 -0.39 -36.25
N ASN A 389 -1.08 -1.64 -36.10
CA ASN A 389 -0.70 -2.73 -37.00
C ASN A 389 -1.10 -2.41 -38.46
N ASN A 390 -2.34 -1.98 -38.67
CA ASN A 390 -2.78 -1.58 -40.00
C ASN A 390 -2.00 -0.36 -40.56
N GLN A 391 -1.58 0.57 -39.68
CA GLN A 391 -0.74 1.70 -40.06
C GLN A 391 0.66 1.24 -40.48
N ILE A 392 1.27 0.33 -39.72
CA ILE A 392 2.59 -0.24 -39.99
C ILE A 392 2.58 -0.98 -41.34
N ASP A 393 1.59 -1.86 -41.58
CA ASP A 393 1.43 -2.59 -42.85
C ASP A 393 1.40 -1.66 -44.08
N ASN A 394 0.73 -0.52 -43.96
CA ASN A 394 0.67 0.48 -45.04
C ASN A 394 1.97 1.27 -45.17
N LEU A 395 2.64 1.58 -44.06
CA LEU A 395 3.92 2.30 -44.07
C LEU A 395 5.06 1.43 -44.60
N GLU A 396 5.07 0.12 -44.35
CA GLU A 396 6.01 -0.83 -44.95
C GLU A 396 5.88 -0.80 -46.47
N LYS A 397 4.66 -0.91 -47.01
CA LYS A 397 4.40 -0.78 -48.45
C LYS A 397 4.81 0.60 -48.97
N SER A 398 4.57 1.67 -48.19
CA SER A 398 5.00 3.01 -48.60
C SER A 398 6.51 3.12 -48.72
N VAL A 399 7.26 2.51 -47.81
CA VAL A 399 8.74 2.46 -47.87
C VAL A 399 9.18 1.67 -49.11
N GLU A 400 8.58 0.51 -49.37
CA GLU A 400 8.89 -0.31 -50.54
C GLU A 400 8.64 0.47 -51.83
N TYR A 401 7.42 1.04 -52.02
CA TYR A 401 7.08 1.77 -53.23
C TYR A 401 7.92 3.05 -53.44
N THR A 402 8.20 3.80 -52.37
CA THR A 402 9.05 5.00 -52.51
C THR A 402 10.50 4.63 -52.84
N GLN A 403 11.01 3.48 -52.40
CA GLN A 403 12.32 2.98 -52.78
C GLN A 403 12.35 2.56 -54.24
N GLU A 404 11.34 1.84 -54.74
CA GLU A 404 11.21 1.48 -56.17
C GLU A 404 11.11 2.72 -57.07
N LEU A 405 10.27 3.68 -56.71
CA LEU A 405 10.10 4.94 -57.44
C LEU A 405 11.41 5.75 -57.46
N LEU A 406 12.18 5.72 -56.39
CA LEU A 406 13.52 6.37 -56.36
C LEU A 406 14.47 5.71 -57.33
N GLN A 407 14.49 4.37 -57.48
CA GLN A 407 15.31 3.66 -58.42
C GLN A 407 14.93 4.01 -59.89
N LEU A 408 13.63 4.21 -60.14
CA LEU A 408 13.08 4.62 -61.42
C LEU A 408 13.32 6.13 -61.74
N GLY A 409 13.82 6.89 -60.74
CA GLY A 409 14.07 8.33 -60.89
C GLY A 409 12.83 9.22 -60.86
N THR A 410 11.69 8.70 -60.40
CA THR A 410 10.41 9.39 -60.34
C THR A 410 10.04 9.88 -58.93
N SER A 411 10.79 9.50 -57.90
CA SER A 411 10.65 9.96 -56.52
C SER A 411 11.93 10.60 -56.02
N THR A 412 11.84 11.38 -54.94
CA THR A 412 12.98 12.00 -54.24
C THR A 412 13.41 11.15 -53.06
N TYR A 413 14.70 11.20 -52.71
CA TYR A 413 15.17 10.52 -51.50
C TYR A 413 14.49 11.03 -50.20
N LEU A 414 14.05 12.29 -50.22
CA LEU A 414 13.31 12.84 -49.06
C LEU A 414 12.01 12.10 -48.79
N GLU A 415 11.33 11.65 -49.85
CA GLU A 415 10.11 10.84 -49.72
C GLU A 415 10.40 9.48 -49.06
N VAL A 416 11.47 8.79 -49.45
CA VAL A 416 11.92 7.54 -48.85
C VAL A 416 12.27 7.75 -47.37
N LEU A 417 13.04 8.80 -47.05
CA LEU A 417 13.42 9.12 -45.67
C LEU A 417 12.18 9.40 -44.80
N THR A 418 11.24 10.18 -45.35
CA THR A 418 9.98 10.47 -44.64
C THR A 418 9.14 9.21 -44.39
N ALA A 419 9.05 8.31 -45.39
CA ALA A 419 8.35 7.04 -45.21
C ALA A 419 9.01 6.19 -44.12
N GLN A 420 10.34 6.07 -44.13
CA GLN A 420 11.10 5.33 -43.12
C GLN A 420 10.96 5.93 -41.70
N GLN A 421 11.00 7.25 -41.58
CA GLN A 421 10.80 7.93 -40.29
C GLN A 421 9.38 7.68 -39.74
N ASN A 422 8.36 7.74 -40.62
CA ASN A 422 6.98 7.47 -40.24
C ASN A 422 6.79 5.99 -39.81
N LEU A 423 7.44 5.06 -40.51
CA LEU A 423 7.40 3.63 -40.14
C LEU A 423 8.02 3.40 -38.76
N LEU A 424 9.23 3.94 -38.52
CA LEU A 424 9.87 3.85 -37.22
C LEU A 424 8.99 4.43 -36.09
N ALA A 425 8.43 5.61 -36.33
CA ALA A 425 7.54 6.29 -35.36
C ALA A 425 6.29 5.44 -35.07
N ALA A 426 5.69 4.79 -36.06
CA ALA A 426 4.55 3.89 -35.89
C ALA A 426 4.92 2.63 -35.10
N GLN A 427 6.06 1.99 -35.41
CA GLN A 427 6.57 0.83 -34.69
C GLN A 427 6.91 1.15 -33.23
N MET A 428 7.55 2.30 -32.96
CA MET A 428 7.80 2.77 -31.60
C MET A 428 6.51 3.04 -30.83
N SER A 429 5.50 3.61 -31.50
CA SER A 429 4.17 3.83 -30.90
C SER A 429 3.44 2.54 -30.60
N GLN A 430 3.60 1.49 -31.44
CA GLN A 430 3.07 0.16 -31.20
C GLN A 430 3.67 -0.45 -29.93
N LEU A 431 5.00 -0.49 -29.81
CA LEU A 431 5.69 -1.02 -28.62
C LEU A 431 5.27 -0.29 -27.35
N ALA A 432 5.16 1.04 -27.41
CA ALA A 432 4.66 1.84 -26.28
C ALA A 432 3.20 1.51 -25.92
N CYS A 433 2.35 1.26 -26.92
CA CYS A 433 0.95 0.89 -26.71
C CYS A 433 0.83 -0.52 -26.11
N GLU A 434 1.60 -1.49 -26.56
CA GLU A 434 1.67 -2.84 -26.00
C GLU A 434 2.13 -2.81 -24.54
N HIS A 435 3.12 -1.99 -24.22
CA HIS A 435 3.55 -1.78 -22.84
C HIS A 435 2.43 -1.17 -21.99
N THR A 436 1.74 -0.14 -22.49
CA THR A 436 0.60 0.48 -21.78
C THR A 436 -0.52 -0.55 -21.52
N LYS A 437 -0.81 -1.42 -22.50
CA LYS A 437 -1.76 -2.53 -22.36
C LYS A 437 -1.34 -3.49 -21.25
N THR A 438 -0.07 -3.89 -21.22
CA THR A 438 0.48 -4.77 -20.18
C THR A 438 0.39 -4.13 -18.79
N GLN A 439 0.77 -2.85 -18.66
CA GLN A 439 0.62 -2.10 -17.41
C GLN A 439 -0.84 -2.02 -16.95
N ALA A 440 -1.78 -1.82 -17.89
CA ALA A 440 -3.20 -1.76 -17.56
C ALA A 440 -3.73 -3.10 -17.02
N VAL A 441 -3.26 -4.23 -17.55
CA VAL A 441 -3.60 -5.57 -17.03
C VAL A 441 -3.05 -5.76 -15.61
N ILE A 442 -1.80 -5.37 -15.36
CA ILE A 442 -1.18 -5.44 -14.03
C ILE A 442 -1.94 -4.55 -13.03
N ASN A 443 -2.25 -3.31 -13.43
CA ASN A 443 -3.00 -2.37 -12.61
C ASN A 443 -4.43 -2.88 -12.34
N LEU A 444 -5.09 -3.47 -13.33
CA LEU A 444 -6.40 -4.09 -13.15
C LEU A 444 -6.35 -5.23 -12.12
N TYR A 445 -5.35 -6.11 -12.23
CA TYR A 445 -5.15 -7.17 -11.25
C TYR A 445 -4.98 -6.61 -9.82
N GLN A 446 -4.16 -5.56 -9.66
CA GLN A 446 -3.95 -4.91 -8.37
C GLN A 446 -5.22 -4.20 -7.86
N SER A 447 -5.92 -3.48 -8.75
CA SER A 447 -7.14 -2.73 -8.40
C SER A 447 -8.32 -3.64 -8.03
N LEU A 448 -8.31 -4.90 -8.45
CA LEU A 448 -9.24 -5.95 -8.03
C LEU A 448 -8.78 -6.68 -6.74
N GLY A 449 -7.71 -6.21 -6.10
CA GLY A 449 -7.19 -6.78 -4.85
C GLY A 449 -6.34 -8.03 -5.02
N GLY A 450 -5.76 -8.23 -6.19
CA GLY A 450 -4.85 -9.33 -6.50
C GLY A 450 -3.56 -9.33 -5.67
N GLY A 451 -2.83 -10.45 -5.70
CA GLY A 451 -1.57 -10.62 -4.95
C GLY A 451 -1.76 -11.10 -3.51
N ARG A 452 -2.88 -11.73 -3.19
CA ARG A 452 -3.20 -12.29 -1.86
C ARG A 452 -2.36 -13.50 -1.51
#